data_da24443c9fcc6a98355a642291da67c4
#
_entry.id   da24443c9fcc6a98355a642291da67c4
#
_cell.length_a   1.000
_cell.length_b   1.000
_cell.length_c   1.000
_cell.angle_alpha   90.00
_cell.angle_beta   90.00
_cell.angle_gamma   90.00
#
_symmetry.space_group_name_H-M   'P 1'
#
loop_
_entity.id
_entity.type
_entity.pdbx_description
1 polymer ?
#
loop_
_entity_poly.entity_id
_entity_poly.type
_entity_poly.pdbx_seq_one_letter_code
_entity_poly.pdbx_strand_id
1 'polypeptide(L)'
;MHYDPIKDRLGQWMSRHPWLQRTFYGLLNLLFLRAWYVRRTVRRLLSSFPETRPVRVLDAGTGFGQYAYFMARTFRNVHVDAVDVKRDYLRRAQHFADQTRVGPQISWIEDDLTQLQVEGPYDLILSVDVMEHIEDDERVFQHFERVLRPGGYVVINTPSDQGGSDVGGEADEGFIGEHVRDGYNMNALAEKLRRAGLVPVEQTYTYGPYGSAAWSWLIKRPMQMLGTTWAALFILPLYYLMVLPVGLFLNAKDVAHPNETGTGLLMVAQKPSV
;
A
#
# COMPACT_ATOMS: atom_id res chain seq x y z
N MET A 1 11.60 8.42 19.20
CA MET A 1 10.60 8.83 18.19
C MET A 1 10.87 10.28 17.80
N HIS A 2 11.56 10.51 16.70
CA HIS A 2 11.69 11.85 16.14
C HIS A 2 10.44 12.14 15.32
N TYR A 3 9.60 12.96 15.88
CA TYR A 3 8.33 13.42 15.32
C TYR A 3 8.63 14.47 14.23
N ASP A 4 8.21 14.24 12.99
CA ASP A 4 8.36 15.20 11.90
C ASP A 4 7.21 16.22 11.93
N PRO A 5 7.43 17.47 12.43
CA PRO A 5 6.38 18.48 12.58
C PRO A 5 5.75 18.91 11.26
N ILE A 6 6.43 18.67 10.13
CA ILE A 6 5.98 19.05 8.79
C ILE A 6 4.90 18.08 8.31
N LYS A 7 5.08 16.77 8.55
CA LYS A 7 4.08 15.74 8.21
C LYS A 7 2.77 15.97 8.95
N ASP A 8 2.86 16.35 10.24
CA ASP A 8 1.67 16.62 11.03
C ASP A 8 0.93 17.89 10.64
N ARG A 9 1.64 18.99 10.35
CA ARG A 9 1.02 20.22 9.87
C ARG A 9 0.35 20.02 8.51
N LEU A 10 1.00 19.28 7.61
CA LEU A 10 0.43 18.94 6.31
C LEU A 10 -0.80 18.03 6.47
N GLY A 11 -0.72 17.01 7.34
CA GLY A 11 -1.84 16.14 7.66
C GLY A 11 -3.03 16.87 8.29
N GLN A 12 -2.76 17.81 9.23
CA GLN A 12 -3.81 18.64 9.83
C GLN A 12 -4.44 19.63 8.82
N TRP A 13 -3.65 20.18 7.91
CA TRP A 13 -4.18 21.06 6.88
C TRP A 13 -5.01 20.30 5.83
N MET A 14 -4.56 19.10 5.43
CA MET A 14 -5.29 18.24 4.50
C MET A 14 -6.61 17.71 5.09
N SER A 15 -6.68 17.48 6.41
CA SER A 15 -7.91 17.00 7.07
C SER A 15 -9.04 18.06 7.12
N ARG A 16 -8.73 19.33 6.90
CA ARG A 16 -9.73 20.42 6.93
C ARG A 16 -10.65 20.45 5.69
N HIS A 17 -10.21 19.87 4.58
CA HIS A 17 -10.95 19.92 3.32
C HIS A 17 -10.96 18.57 2.60
N PRO A 18 -12.12 17.91 2.45
CA PRO A 18 -12.23 16.60 1.81
C PRO A 18 -11.68 16.53 0.39
N TRP A 19 -11.75 17.64 -0.35
CA TRP A 19 -11.23 17.69 -1.70
C TRP A 19 -9.69 17.59 -1.75
N LEU A 20 -8.99 18.14 -0.74
CA LEU A 20 -7.53 18.02 -0.64
C LEU A 20 -7.10 16.59 -0.42
N GLN A 21 -7.79 15.85 0.44
CA GLN A 21 -7.50 14.45 0.69
C GLN A 21 -7.81 13.57 -0.52
N ARG A 22 -8.90 13.87 -1.26
CA ARG A 22 -9.18 13.22 -2.55
C ARG A 22 -8.08 13.47 -3.56
N THR A 23 -7.60 14.71 -3.66
CA THR A 23 -6.49 15.08 -4.54
C THR A 23 -5.21 14.37 -4.13
N PHE A 24 -4.91 14.32 -2.83
CA PHE A 24 -3.76 13.59 -2.29
C PHE A 24 -3.81 12.10 -2.65
N TYR A 25 -4.95 11.42 -2.40
CA TYR A 25 -5.12 10.03 -2.84
C TYR A 25 -5.02 9.89 -4.36
N GLY A 26 -5.54 10.85 -5.11
CA GLY A 26 -5.41 10.90 -6.57
C GLY A 26 -3.94 10.94 -7.01
N LEU A 27 -3.14 11.81 -6.38
CA LEU A 27 -1.70 11.92 -6.64
C LEU A 27 -0.93 10.65 -6.23
N LEU A 28 -1.21 10.09 -5.04
CA LEU A 28 -0.60 8.82 -4.64
C LEU A 28 -0.93 7.71 -5.65
N ASN A 29 -2.19 7.62 -6.08
CA ASN A 29 -2.62 6.61 -7.05
C ASN A 29 -2.03 6.82 -8.45
N LEU A 30 -1.70 8.06 -8.82
CA LEU A 30 -1.15 8.41 -10.12
C LEU A 30 0.37 8.22 -10.17
N LEU A 31 1.06 8.71 -9.15
CA LEU A 31 2.52 8.81 -9.16
C LEU A 31 3.21 7.55 -8.66
N PHE A 32 2.63 6.86 -7.67
CA PHE A 32 3.26 5.68 -7.07
C PHE A 32 2.87 4.40 -7.80
N LEU A 33 3.85 3.77 -8.41
CA LEU A 33 3.68 2.54 -9.19
C LEU A 33 3.10 1.38 -8.37
N ARG A 34 3.44 1.27 -7.07
CA ARG A 34 2.84 0.27 -6.18
C ARG A 34 1.32 0.34 -6.17
N ALA A 35 0.75 1.56 -6.20
CA ALA A 35 -0.69 1.73 -6.24
C ALA A 35 -1.32 1.15 -7.52
N TRP A 36 -0.60 1.17 -8.65
CA TRP A 36 -1.06 0.57 -9.89
C TRP A 36 -1.13 -0.95 -9.77
N TYR A 37 -0.06 -1.58 -9.27
CA TYR A 37 -0.01 -3.03 -9.03
C TYR A 37 -1.09 -3.48 -8.04
N VAL A 38 -1.12 -2.89 -6.85
CA VAL A 38 -2.09 -3.24 -5.80
C VAL A 38 -3.51 -3.07 -6.30
N ARG A 39 -3.86 -1.93 -6.89
CA ARG A 39 -5.22 -1.67 -7.38
C ARG A 39 -5.62 -2.59 -8.54
N ARG A 40 -4.69 -2.94 -9.43
CA ARG A 40 -4.95 -3.93 -10.51
C ARG A 40 -5.26 -5.29 -9.91
N THR A 41 -4.44 -5.77 -8.98
CA THR A 41 -4.60 -7.07 -8.32
C THR A 41 -5.89 -7.12 -7.50
N VAL A 42 -6.13 -6.12 -6.65
CA VAL A 42 -7.34 -6.02 -5.83
C VAL A 42 -8.60 -5.95 -6.71
N ARG A 43 -8.60 -5.15 -7.79
CA ARG A 43 -9.74 -5.12 -8.72
C ARG A 43 -10.01 -6.48 -9.32
N ARG A 44 -9.00 -7.18 -9.81
CA ARG A 44 -9.13 -8.51 -10.40
C ARG A 44 -9.72 -9.50 -9.41
N LEU A 45 -9.19 -9.54 -8.19
CA LEU A 45 -9.65 -10.46 -7.14
C LEU A 45 -11.07 -10.13 -6.67
N LEU A 46 -11.37 -8.86 -6.38
CA LEU A 46 -12.70 -8.47 -5.91
C LEU A 46 -13.77 -8.59 -7.01
N SER A 47 -13.41 -8.36 -8.27
CA SER A 47 -14.35 -8.56 -9.41
C SER A 47 -14.63 -10.03 -9.69
N SER A 48 -13.92 -10.99 -9.13
CA SER A 48 -14.23 -12.42 -9.26
C SER A 48 -15.37 -12.86 -8.34
N PHE A 49 -15.72 -12.04 -7.33
CA PHE A 49 -16.87 -12.32 -6.47
C PHE A 49 -18.15 -11.75 -7.09
N PRO A 50 -19.28 -12.47 -7.01
CA PRO A 50 -20.58 -11.95 -7.48
C PRO A 50 -20.96 -10.66 -6.74
N GLU A 51 -21.46 -9.65 -7.46
CA GLU A 51 -21.89 -8.36 -6.86
C GLU A 51 -23.00 -8.53 -5.80
N THR A 52 -23.80 -9.59 -5.92
CA THR A 52 -24.88 -9.91 -4.98
C THR A 52 -24.40 -10.47 -3.65
N ARG A 53 -23.11 -10.90 -3.57
CA ARG A 53 -22.53 -11.47 -2.37
C ARG A 53 -21.78 -10.40 -1.60
N PRO A 54 -22.07 -10.21 -0.29
CA PRO A 54 -21.23 -9.37 0.57
C PRO A 54 -19.79 -9.93 0.63
N VAL A 55 -18.82 -9.05 0.50
CA VAL A 55 -17.39 -9.36 0.53
C VAL A 55 -16.75 -8.59 1.69
N ARG A 56 -16.07 -9.31 2.60
CA ARG A 56 -15.34 -8.71 3.71
C ARG A 56 -13.85 -8.66 3.39
N VAL A 57 -13.27 -7.47 3.56
CA VAL A 57 -11.85 -7.22 3.32
C VAL A 57 -11.19 -6.70 4.60
N LEU A 58 -10.03 -7.24 4.94
CA LEU A 58 -9.15 -6.67 5.95
C LEU A 58 -8.06 -5.85 5.25
N ASP A 59 -7.98 -4.56 5.54
CA ASP A 59 -6.86 -3.68 5.15
C ASP A 59 -5.90 -3.60 6.33
N ALA A 60 -4.90 -4.46 6.32
CA ALA A 60 -3.99 -4.70 7.43
C ALA A 60 -2.79 -3.74 7.38
N GLY A 61 -2.76 -2.78 8.29
CA GLY A 61 -1.84 -1.64 8.27
C GLY A 61 -2.33 -0.56 7.30
N THR A 62 -3.59 -0.15 7.46
CA THR A 62 -4.27 0.76 6.50
C THR A 62 -3.64 2.15 6.38
N GLY A 63 -2.85 2.60 7.37
CA GLY A 63 -2.23 3.92 7.41
C GLY A 63 -3.26 5.05 7.24
N PHE A 64 -3.12 5.82 6.17
CA PHE A 64 -4.04 6.91 5.83
C PHE A 64 -5.37 6.46 5.20
N GLY A 65 -5.65 5.15 5.08
CA GLY A 65 -6.90 4.63 4.54
C GLY A 65 -7.05 4.72 3.02
N GLN A 66 -5.97 4.88 2.28
CA GLN A 66 -6.00 5.04 0.82
C GLN A 66 -6.64 3.83 0.12
N TYR A 67 -6.29 2.62 0.52
CA TYR A 67 -6.79 1.40 -0.10
C TYR A 67 -8.18 1.03 0.40
N ALA A 68 -8.46 1.23 1.70
CA ALA A 68 -9.81 1.09 2.25
C ALA A 68 -10.81 1.98 1.50
N TYR A 69 -10.48 3.28 1.33
CA TYR A 69 -11.29 4.22 0.55
C TYR A 69 -11.44 3.80 -0.92
N PHE A 70 -10.37 3.33 -1.55
CA PHE A 70 -10.41 2.85 -2.93
C PHE A 70 -11.36 1.66 -3.09
N MET A 71 -11.27 0.65 -2.21
CA MET A 71 -12.10 -0.56 -2.27
C MET A 71 -13.57 -0.23 -2.04
N ALA A 72 -13.90 0.49 -0.98
CA ALA A 72 -15.27 0.90 -0.67
C ALA A 72 -15.90 1.79 -1.76
N ARG A 73 -15.11 2.66 -2.40
CA ARG A 73 -15.61 3.50 -3.50
C ARG A 73 -15.86 2.72 -4.79
N THR A 74 -15.07 1.68 -5.04
CA THR A 74 -15.11 0.94 -6.31
C THR A 74 -16.14 -0.17 -6.29
N PHE A 75 -16.35 -0.83 -5.14
CA PHE A 75 -17.19 -2.01 -5.00
C PHE A 75 -18.30 -1.75 -3.97
N ARG A 76 -19.55 -1.87 -4.39
CA ARG A 76 -20.70 -1.61 -3.51
C ARG A 76 -20.96 -2.71 -2.48
N ASN A 77 -20.57 -3.92 -2.81
CA ASN A 77 -20.75 -5.12 -1.99
C ASN A 77 -19.56 -5.40 -1.04
N VAL A 78 -18.55 -4.51 -1.02
CA VAL A 78 -17.35 -4.67 -0.17
C VAL A 78 -17.55 -3.90 1.13
N HIS A 79 -17.26 -4.57 2.26
CA HIS A 79 -17.04 -3.97 3.56
C HIS A 79 -15.56 -4.13 3.96
N VAL A 80 -14.93 -3.05 4.41
CA VAL A 80 -13.50 -3.03 4.75
C VAL A 80 -13.33 -2.80 6.23
N ASP A 81 -12.67 -3.73 6.89
CA ASP A 81 -12.14 -3.54 8.25
C ASP A 81 -10.70 -3.01 8.09
N ALA A 82 -10.52 -1.72 8.34
CA ALA A 82 -9.27 -0.99 8.19
C ALA A 82 -8.53 -0.95 9.54
N VAL A 83 -7.43 -1.69 9.63
CA VAL A 83 -6.69 -1.91 10.87
C VAL A 83 -5.36 -1.18 10.84
N ASP A 84 -5.01 -0.49 11.93
CA ASP A 84 -3.69 0.12 12.15
C ASP A 84 -3.45 0.31 13.66
N VAL A 85 -2.19 0.33 14.08
CA VAL A 85 -1.78 0.65 15.45
C VAL A 85 -1.79 2.16 15.72
N LYS A 86 -1.74 2.98 14.66
CA LYS A 86 -1.65 4.45 14.76
C LYS A 86 -3.05 5.07 14.79
N ARG A 87 -3.62 5.19 15.98
CA ARG A 87 -4.97 5.74 16.21
C ARG A 87 -5.22 7.09 15.53
N ASP A 88 -4.22 7.95 15.48
CA ASP A 88 -4.38 9.27 14.85
C ASP A 88 -4.56 9.19 13.33
N TYR A 89 -3.95 8.19 12.68
CA TYR A 89 -4.16 7.94 11.25
C TYR A 89 -5.58 7.45 11.00
N LEU A 90 -6.06 6.51 11.81
CA LEU A 90 -7.42 5.98 11.73
C LEU A 90 -8.46 7.10 11.91
N ARG A 91 -8.31 7.95 12.93
CA ARG A 91 -9.23 9.07 13.18
C ARG A 91 -9.32 10.04 12.00
N ARG A 92 -8.16 10.38 11.38
CA ARG A 92 -8.11 11.26 10.22
C ARG A 92 -8.76 10.62 8.99
N ALA A 93 -8.47 9.35 8.75
CA ALA A 93 -9.05 8.59 7.65
C ALA A 93 -10.57 8.41 7.82
N GLN A 94 -11.02 8.10 9.04
CA GLN A 94 -12.43 8.01 9.40
C GLN A 94 -13.16 9.34 9.17
N HIS A 95 -12.62 10.44 9.72
CA HIS A 95 -13.20 11.76 9.53
C HIS A 95 -13.39 12.14 8.05
N PHE A 96 -12.44 11.77 7.20
CA PHE A 96 -12.57 11.95 5.75
C PHE A 96 -13.64 11.02 5.16
N ALA A 97 -13.63 9.73 5.52
CA ALA A 97 -14.58 8.76 4.98
C ALA A 97 -16.02 9.12 5.33
N ASP A 98 -16.28 9.59 6.56
CA ASP A 98 -17.60 10.02 7.04
C ASP A 98 -18.17 11.21 6.25
N GLN A 99 -17.30 12.03 5.65
CA GLN A 99 -17.70 13.12 4.75
C GLN A 99 -17.95 12.63 3.31
N THR A 100 -17.90 11.32 3.09
CA THR A 100 -18.14 10.69 1.80
C THR A 100 -19.25 9.64 1.89
N ARG A 101 -19.72 9.15 0.73
CA ARG A 101 -20.76 8.11 0.69
C ARG A 101 -20.25 6.71 1.08
N VAL A 102 -18.93 6.54 1.26
CA VAL A 102 -18.32 5.24 1.54
C VAL A 102 -18.05 5.01 3.02
N GLY A 103 -18.25 6.02 3.88
CA GLY A 103 -18.04 5.90 5.33
C GLY A 103 -18.69 4.65 5.94
N PRO A 104 -19.96 4.34 5.65
CA PRO A 104 -20.63 3.16 6.19
C PRO A 104 -20.05 1.81 5.75
N GLN A 105 -19.20 1.79 4.71
CA GLN A 105 -18.57 0.57 4.21
C GLN A 105 -17.20 0.29 4.85
N ILE A 106 -16.72 1.16 5.74
CA ILE A 106 -15.38 1.04 6.33
C ILE A 106 -15.49 1.10 7.86
N SER A 107 -15.01 0.05 8.53
CA SER A 107 -14.79 0.02 9.98
C SER A 107 -13.33 0.37 10.27
N TRP A 108 -13.08 1.33 11.13
CA TRP A 108 -11.74 1.77 11.53
C TRP A 108 -11.39 1.17 12.88
N ILE A 109 -10.38 0.31 12.92
CA ILE A 109 -10.08 -0.53 14.09
C ILE A 109 -8.62 -0.33 14.50
N GLU A 110 -8.43 0.07 15.76
CA GLU A 110 -7.10 0.11 16.37
C GLU A 110 -6.75 -1.30 16.86
N ASP A 111 -5.78 -1.94 16.19
CA ASP A 111 -5.35 -3.30 16.52
C ASP A 111 -3.90 -3.53 16.08
N ASP A 112 -3.23 -4.48 16.74
CA ASP A 112 -1.87 -4.90 16.44
C ASP A 112 -1.90 -6.22 15.66
N LEU A 113 -1.33 -6.22 14.45
CA LEU A 113 -1.28 -7.39 13.58
C LEU A 113 -0.55 -8.57 14.24
N THR A 114 0.39 -8.31 15.17
CA THR A 114 1.11 -9.37 15.91
C THR A 114 0.25 -10.01 17.00
N GLN A 115 -0.87 -9.37 17.40
CA GLN A 115 -1.82 -9.83 18.40
C GLN A 115 -3.26 -9.69 17.91
N LEU A 116 -3.48 -9.84 16.61
CA LEU A 116 -4.72 -9.54 15.89
C LEU A 116 -5.97 -10.08 16.59
N GLN A 117 -6.85 -9.16 17.00
CA GLN A 117 -8.10 -9.46 17.72
C GLN A 117 -9.32 -9.49 16.79
N VAL A 118 -9.23 -8.88 15.60
CA VAL A 118 -10.36 -8.90 14.66
C VAL A 118 -10.73 -10.33 14.28
N GLU A 119 -12.05 -10.54 14.14
CA GLU A 119 -12.62 -11.85 13.80
C GLU A 119 -13.02 -11.92 12.34
N GLY A 120 -12.63 -13.02 11.69
CA GLY A 120 -13.02 -13.38 10.32
C GLY A 120 -14.47 -13.86 10.20
N PRO A 121 -14.84 -14.51 9.09
CA PRO A 121 -13.94 -14.78 7.97
C PRO A 121 -13.86 -13.60 6.98
N TYR A 122 -12.65 -13.34 6.49
CA TYR A 122 -12.40 -12.40 5.40
C TYR A 122 -12.28 -13.11 4.05
N ASP A 123 -12.69 -12.44 2.98
CA ASP A 123 -12.52 -12.90 1.60
C ASP A 123 -11.16 -12.50 1.04
N LEU A 124 -10.69 -11.33 1.45
CA LEU A 124 -9.42 -10.75 1.04
C LEU A 124 -8.75 -10.06 2.23
N ILE A 125 -7.46 -10.25 2.36
CA ILE A 125 -6.59 -9.46 3.24
C ILE A 125 -5.61 -8.70 2.34
N LEU A 126 -5.46 -7.41 2.58
CA LEU A 126 -4.51 -6.54 1.90
C LEU A 126 -3.51 -6.00 2.91
N SER A 127 -2.21 -6.13 2.63
CA SER A 127 -1.13 -5.53 3.42
C SER A 127 -0.14 -4.86 2.48
N VAL A 128 0.06 -3.54 2.63
CA VAL A 128 0.90 -2.74 1.73
C VAL A 128 1.89 -1.91 2.53
N ASP A 129 3.18 -2.17 2.36
CA ASP A 129 4.29 -1.53 3.04
C ASP A 129 4.13 -1.56 4.58
N VAL A 130 3.90 -2.75 5.11
CA VAL A 130 3.68 -3.00 6.54
C VAL A 130 4.61 -4.09 7.07
N MET A 131 4.76 -5.19 6.33
CA MET A 131 5.43 -6.38 6.82
C MET A 131 6.93 -6.17 7.05
N GLU A 132 7.54 -5.22 6.36
CA GLU A 132 8.94 -4.81 6.56
C GLU A 132 9.20 -4.15 7.92
N HIS A 133 8.14 -3.67 8.59
CA HIS A 133 8.21 -3.04 9.90
C HIS A 133 7.96 -4.02 11.06
N ILE A 134 7.52 -5.25 10.78
CA ILE A 134 7.12 -6.23 11.79
C ILE A 134 8.20 -7.31 11.92
N GLU A 135 8.78 -7.45 13.12
CA GLU A 135 9.81 -8.44 13.39
C GLU A 135 9.24 -9.86 13.33
N ASP A 136 8.13 -10.12 14.02
CA ASP A 136 7.42 -11.41 14.05
C ASP A 136 6.37 -11.48 12.93
N ASP A 137 6.81 -11.42 11.70
CA ASP A 137 5.94 -11.48 10.52
C ASP A 137 5.28 -12.85 10.32
N GLU A 138 5.94 -13.94 10.75
CA GLU A 138 5.36 -15.29 10.64
C GLU A 138 4.11 -15.43 11.51
N ARG A 139 4.09 -14.81 12.67
CA ARG A 139 2.91 -14.76 13.52
C ARG A 139 1.76 -13.98 12.86
N VAL A 140 2.07 -12.89 12.18
CA VAL A 140 1.06 -12.14 11.41
C VAL A 140 0.48 -13.00 10.29
N PHE A 141 1.32 -13.76 9.55
CA PHE A 141 0.82 -14.66 8.51
C PHE A 141 -0.08 -15.79 9.07
N GLN A 142 0.23 -16.31 10.27
CA GLN A 142 -0.65 -17.26 10.96
C GLN A 142 -2.00 -16.60 11.35
N HIS A 143 -1.99 -15.34 11.80
CA HIS A 143 -3.21 -14.60 12.07
C HIS A 143 -4.02 -14.36 10.78
N PHE A 144 -3.37 -14.02 9.69
CA PHE A 144 -4.03 -13.88 8.39
C PHE A 144 -4.70 -15.18 7.95
N GLU A 145 -3.98 -16.32 8.07
CA GLU A 145 -4.57 -17.62 7.79
C GLU A 145 -5.80 -17.90 8.66
N ARG A 146 -5.70 -17.68 9.97
CA ARG A 146 -6.79 -17.89 10.93
C ARG A 146 -8.06 -17.13 10.57
N VAL A 147 -7.94 -15.84 10.21
CA VAL A 147 -9.11 -14.99 9.95
C VAL A 147 -9.58 -15.02 8.49
N LEU A 148 -8.82 -15.62 7.60
CA LEU A 148 -9.19 -15.77 6.18
C LEU A 148 -10.12 -16.99 6.01
N ARG A 149 -11.15 -16.85 5.16
CA ARG A 149 -11.99 -18.00 4.81
C ARG A 149 -11.24 -18.98 3.89
N PRO A 150 -11.61 -20.25 3.86
CA PRO A 150 -11.14 -21.18 2.83
C PRO A 150 -11.42 -20.61 1.42
N GLY A 151 -10.42 -20.65 0.55
CA GLY A 151 -10.45 -20.04 -0.78
C GLY A 151 -10.25 -18.52 -0.81
N GLY A 152 -10.11 -17.85 0.34
CA GLY A 152 -9.80 -16.42 0.43
C GLY A 152 -8.35 -16.08 0.08
N TYR A 153 -8.07 -14.82 -0.16
CA TYR A 153 -6.76 -14.35 -0.64
C TYR A 153 -6.08 -13.39 0.32
N VAL A 154 -4.76 -13.48 0.38
CA VAL A 154 -3.89 -12.44 0.98
C VAL A 154 -3.11 -11.79 -0.14
N VAL A 155 -3.09 -10.47 -0.19
CA VAL A 155 -2.25 -9.66 -1.08
C VAL A 155 -1.26 -8.89 -0.22
N ILE A 156 0.03 -9.14 -0.44
CA ILE A 156 1.14 -8.46 0.22
C ILE A 156 1.90 -7.67 -0.83
N ASN A 157 2.11 -6.38 -0.57
CA ASN A 157 3.05 -5.55 -1.31
C ASN A 157 4.07 -4.99 -0.32
N THR A 158 5.35 -5.16 -0.60
CA THR A 158 6.45 -4.83 0.31
C THR A 158 7.72 -4.54 -0.51
N PRO A 159 8.74 -3.85 0.03
CA PRO A 159 10.05 -3.79 -0.60
C PRO A 159 10.65 -5.18 -0.83
N SER A 160 11.43 -5.33 -1.89
CA SER A 160 12.21 -6.53 -2.17
C SER A 160 13.65 -6.37 -1.68
N ASP A 161 14.34 -7.49 -1.48
CA ASP A 161 15.77 -7.55 -1.17
C ASP A 161 16.69 -7.12 -2.33
N GLN A 162 16.11 -6.86 -3.52
CA GLN A 162 16.87 -6.42 -4.71
C GLN A 162 16.96 -4.89 -4.83
N GLY A 163 16.28 -4.15 -3.95
CA GLY A 163 16.36 -2.71 -3.87
C GLY A 163 17.08 -2.26 -2.62
N GLY A 164 18.29 -1.71 -2.75
CA GLY A 164 18.74 -0.79 -1.72
C GLY A 164 17.84 0.44 -1.76
N SER A 165 17.57 1.07 -0.62
CA SER A 165 16.97 2.40 -0.57
C SER A 165 17.88 3.37 -1.31
N ASP A 166 17.61 3.56 -2.60
CA ASP A 166 18.36 4.44 -3.51
C ASP A 166 18.20 5.95 -3.15
N VAL A 167 17.57 6.25 -2.03
CA VAL A 167 17.48 7.57 -1.44
C VAL A 167 18.54 7.69 -0.35
N GLY A 168 19.80 7.50 -0.72
CA GLY A 168 20.95 7.72 0.16
C GLY A 168 21.14 9.22 0.40
N GLY A 169 20.68 9.73 1.53
CA GLY A 169 20.87 11.09 2.01
C GLY A 169 20.21 11.27 3.36
N GLU A 170 20.65 12.24 4.16
CA GLU A 170 20.16 12.55 5.51
C GLU A 170 18.61 12.73 5.62
N ALA A 171 17.90 12.83 4.48
CA ALA A 171 16.44 12.84 4.41
C ALA A 171 15.80 11.44 4.59
N ASP A 172 16.58 10.37 4.55
CA ASP A 172 16.13 8.98 4.53
C ASP A 172 15.98 8.37 5.94
N GLU A 173 16.63 8.95 6.96
CA GLU A 173 16.50 8.48 8.34
C GLU A 173 15.07 8.53 8.88
N GLY A 174 14.18 9.33 8.28
CA GLY A 174 12.78 9.45 8.68
C GLY A 174 11.85 8.37 8.11
N PHE A 175 12.21 7.71 7.01
CA PHE A 175 11.38 6.68 6.36
C PHE A 175 11.92 5.25 6.58
N ILE A 176 13.24 5.07 6.68
CA ILE A 176 13.93 3.78 6.77
C ILE A 176 14.22 3.41 8.23
N GLY A 177 14.35 4.38 9.13
CA GLY A 177 14.67 4.14 10.54
C GLY A 177 13.64 3.29 11.32
N GLU A 178 12.50 2.97 10.71
CA GLU A 178 11.48 2.07 11.29
C GLU A 178 11.46 0.69 10.62
N HIS A 179 12.30 0.42 9.58
CA HIS A 179 12.35 -0.89 8.94
C HIS A 179 13.16 -1.88 9.80
N VAL A 180 12.57 -3.02 10.08
CA VAL A 180 13.24 -4.16 10.73
C VAL A 180 14.06 -4.95 9.71
N ARG A 181 13.71 -4.82 8.41
CA ARG A 181 14.40 -5.47 7.28
C ARG A 181 14.39 -4.60 6.04
N ASP A 182 15.45 -4.67 5.23
CA ASP A 182 15.61 -3.88 3.99
C ASP A 182 14.62 -4.29 2.88
N GLY A 183 13.93 -5.41 3.06
CA GLY A 183 12.97 -5.97 2.11
C GLY A 183 12.89 -7.49 2.19
N TYR A 184 12.06 -8.08 1.33
CA TYR A 184 11.86 -9.53 1.29
C TYR A 184 12.48 -10.14 0.05
N ASN A 185 13.16 -11.29 0.26
CA ASN A 185 13.40 -12.23 -0.80
C ASN A 185 12.09 -12.91 -1.22
N MET A 186 11.81 -12.99 -2.51
CA MET A 186 10.56 -13.55 -3.04
C MET A 186 10.33 -14.99 -2.57
N ASN A 187 11.35 -15.84 -2.65
CA ASN A 187 11.24 -17.24 -2.26
C ASN A 187 11.11 -17.40 -0.74
N ALA A 188 11.82 -16.59 0.04
CA ALA A 188 11.72 -16.61 1.49
C ALA A 188 10.33 -16.17 1.98
N LEU A 189 9.74 -15.13 1.37
CA LEU A 189 8.36 -14.74 1.69
C LEU A 189 7.36 -15.83 1.32
N ALA A 190 7.50 -16.43 0.14
CA ALA A 190 6.65 -17.53 -0.30
C ALA A 190 6.72 -18.72 0.68
N GLU A 191 7.90 -19.04 1.19
CA GLU A 191 8.09 -20.12 2.16
C GLU A 191 7.46 -19.82 3.52
N LYS A 192 7.61 -18.60 4.02
CA LYS A 192 6.94 -18.14 5.26
C LYS A 192 5.41 -18.27 5.14
N LEU A 193 4.84 -17.87 4.01
CA LEU A 193 3.40 -18.00 3.76
C LEU A 193 2.96 -19.45 3.73
N ARG A 194 3.72 -20.35 3.08
CA ARG A 194 3.42 -21.80 3.09
C ARG A 194 3.46 -22.39 4.49
N ARG A 195 4.44 -22.00 5.32
CA ARG A 195 4.50 -22.44 6.72
C ARG A 195 3.28 -21.99 7.53
N ALA A 196 2.72 -20.83 7.20
CA ALA A 196 1.49 -20.36 7.80
C ALA A 196 0.21 -21.00 7.21
N GLY A 197 0.30 -21.92 6.24
CA GLY A 197 -0.85 -22.57 5.61
C GLY A 197 -1.45 -21.81 4.42
N LEU A 198 -0.75 -20.79 3.93
CA LEU A 198 -1.16 -19.98 2.77
C LEU A 198 -0.35 -20.40 1.54
N VAL A 199 -1.01 -20.65 0.42
CA VAL A 199 -0.36 -21.08 -0.83
C VAL A 199 -0.13 -19.88 -1.75
N PRO A 200 1.13 -19.50 -2.04
CA PRO A 200 1.42 -18.47 -3.03
C PRO A 200 0.90 -18.86 -4.41
N VAL A 201 0.04 -18.03 -5.01
CA VAL A 201 -0.59 -18.25 -6.33
C VAL A 201 -0.12 -17.25 -7.39
N GLU A 202 0.38 -16.10 -6.96
CA GLU A 202 0.97 -15.09 -7.83
C GLU A 202 2.10 -14.39 -7.10
N GLN A 203 3.20 -14.18 -7.80
CA GLN A 203 4.36 -13.45 -7.28
C GLN A 203 5.02 -12.68 -8.41
N THR A 204 5.31 -11.42 -8.17
CA THR A 204 5.94 -10.55 -9.16
C THR A 204 6.80 -9.49 -8.50
N TYR A 205 7.93 -9.20 -9.10
CA TYR A 205 8.68 -7.99 -8.75
C TYR A 205 7.97 -6.77 -9.33
N THR A 206 7.93 -5.72 -8.56
CA THR A 206 7.44 -4.40 -8.94
C THR A 206 8.61 -3.42 -8.97
N TYR A 207 8.45 -2.30 -9.63
CA TYR A 207 9.55 -1.37 -9.86
C TYR A 207 10.75 -2.05 -10.53
N GLY A 208 10.50 -2.75 -11.62
CA GLY A 208 11.54 -3.23 -12.53
C GLY A 208 12.25 -2.07 -13.25
N PRO A 209 12.96 -2.31 -14.34
CA PRO A 209 13.74 -1.27 -15.02
C PRO A 209 12.90 -0.04 -15.42
N TYR A 210 11.68 -0.24 -15.92
CA TYR A 210 10.78 0.86 -16.29
C TYR A 210 10.22 1.59 -15.07
N GLY A 211 9.81 0.85 -14.04
CA GLY A 211 9.28 1.41 -12.81
C GLY A 211 10.31 2.18 -12.00
N SER A 212 11.54 1.70 -11.93
CA SER A 212 12.65 2.38 -11.28
C SER A 212 13.01 3.69 -11.99
N ALA A 213 13.00 3.69 -13.34
CA ALA A 213 13.18 4.91 -14.11
C ALA A 213 12.03 5.92 -13.87
N ALA A 214 10.78 5.44 -13.89
CA ALA A 214 9.61 6.27 -13.60
C ALA A 214 9.67 6.86 -12.20
N TRP A 215 9.99 6.05 -11.18
CA TRP A 215 10.15 6.51 -9.80
C TRP A 215 11.24 7.58 -9.65
N SER A 216 12.38 7.36 -10.31
CA SER A 216 13.47 8.34 -10.33
C SER A 216 13.03 9.69 -10.88
N TRP A 217 12.23 9.70 -11.95
CA TRP A 217 11.79 10.94 -12.59
C TRP A 217 10.58 11.55 -11.91
N LEU A 218 9.59 10.75 -11.51
CA LEU A 218 8.36 11.28 -10.92
C LEU A 218 8.50 11.66 -9.45
N ILE A 219 9.39 11.01 -8.70
CA ILE A 219 9.49 11.15 -7.24
C ILE A 219 10.88 11.61 -6.80
N LYS A 220 11.94 10.81 -7.08
CA LYS A 220 13.28 11.05 -6.52
C LYS A 220 13.84 12.42 -6.92
N ARG A 221 13.86 12.74 -8.21
CA ARG A 221 14.40 14.04 -8.70
C ARG A 221 13.62 15.25 -8.18
N PRO A 222 12.27 15.28 -8.24
CA PRO A 222 11.50 16.37 -7.62
C PRO A 222 11.78 16.55 -6.13
N MET A 223 11.90 15.47 -5.35
CA MET A 223 12.25 15.54 -3.93
C MET A 223 13.65 16.12 -3.73
N GLN A 224 14.63 15.70 -4.51
CA GLN A 224 16.00 16.26 -4.47
C GLN A 224 16.02 17.74 -4.83
N MET A 225 15.26 18.16 -5.86
CA MET A 225 15.15 19.58 -6.24
C MET A 225 14.56 20.42 -5.10
N LEU A 226 13.51 19.95 -4.44
CA LEU A 226 12.89 20.62 -3.29
C LEU A 226 13.81 20.66 -2.07
N GLY A 227 14.60 19.61 -1.84
CA GLY A 227 15.62 19.59 -0.78
C GLY A 227 16.77 20.58 -1.01
N THR A 228 17.05 20.93 -2.28
CA THR A 228 18.14 21.85 -2.62
C THR A 228 17.71 23.32 -2.54
N THR A 229 16.51 23.66 -3.03
CA THR A 229 16.04 25.04 -3.07
C THR A 229 14.52 25.17 -3.15
N TRP A 230 13.96 26.13 -2.43
CA TRP A 230 12.53 26.50 -2.55
C TRP A 230 12.15 27.04 -3.94
N ALA A 231 13.12 27.55 -4.71
CA ALA A 231 12.89 27.98 -6.09
C ALA A 231 12.43 26.81 -6.99
N ALA A 232 12.70 25.57 -6.61
CA ALA A 232 12.20 24.37 -7.29
C ALA A 232 10.66 24.34 -7.41
N LEU A 233 9.92 24.92 -6.45
CA LEU A 233 8.46 24.99 -6.52
C LEU A 233 7.95 25.69 -7.79
N PHE A 234 8.70 26.67 -8.33
CA PHE A 234 8.33 27.37 -9.56
C PHE A 234 8.73 26.59 -10.82
N ILE A 235 9.73 25.73 -10.73
CA ILE A 235 10.23 24.92 -11.84
C ILE A 235 9.43 23.60 -11.97
N LEU A 236 8.98 23.04 -10.85
CA LEU A 236 8.27 21.74 -10.82
C LEU A 236 7.04 21.67 -11.73
N PRO A 237 6.18 22.67 -11.86
CA PRO A 237 5.05 22.61 -12.79
C PRO A 237 5.49 22.38 -14.24
N LEU A 238 6.54 23.09 -14.69
CA LEU A 238 7.09 22.91 -16.04
C LEU A 238 7.79 21.56 -16.19
N TYR A 239 8.51 21.13 -15.17
CA TYR A 239 9.13 19.81 -15.11
C TYR A 239 8.09 18.69 -15.27
N TYR A 240 7.01 18.72 -14.48
CA TYR A 240 5.95 17.71 -14.56
C TYR A 240 5.18 17.75 -15.87
N LEU A 241 5.04 18.91 -16.50
CA LEU A 241 4.41 18.99 -17.82
C LEU A 241 5.11 18.09 -18.85
N MET A 242 6.43 17.96 -18.76
CA MET A 242 7.23 17.13 -19.68
C MET A 242 7.38 15.69 -19.16
N VAL A 243 7.64 15.54 -17.87
CA VAL A 243 8.07 14.25 -17.31
C VAL A 243 6.89 13.36 -16.95
N LEU A 244 5.74 13.93 -16.56
CA LEU A 244 4.57 13.15 -16.14
C LEU A 244 4.07 12.19 -17.23
N PRO A 245 3.86 12.60 -18.49
CA PRO A 245 3.40 11.66 -19.53
C PRO A 245 4.37 10.48 -19.75
N VAL A 246 5.68 10.77 -19.74
CA VAL A 246 6.71 9.76 -19.91
C VAL A 246 6.76 8.82 -18.71
N GLY A 247 6.73 9.35 -17.50
CA GLY A 247 6.72 8.55 -16.27
C GLY A 247 5.50 7.66 -16.15
N LEU A 248 4.32 8.15 -16.51
CA LEU A 248 3.09 7.35 -16.54
C LEU A 248 3.15 6.24 -17.62
N PHE A 249 3.72 6.52 -18.77
CA PHE A 249 3.95 5.51 -19.80
C PHE A 249 4.91 4.42 -19.30
N LEU A 250 5.99 4.79 -18.62
CA LEU A 250 6.93 3.83 -18.02
C LEU A 250 6.25 2.99 -16.92
N ASN A 251 5.43 3.59 -16.05
CA ASN A 251 4.64 2.87 -15.08
C ASN A 251 3.69 1.87 -15.76
N ALA A 252 3.02 2.27 -16.84
CA ALA A 252 2.13 1.38 -17.60
C ALA A 252 2.91 0.21 -18.22
N LYS A 253 4.11 0.45 -18.72
CA LYS A 253 5.00 -0.60 -19.25
C LYS A 253 5.44 -1.57 -18.17
N ASP A 254 5.83 -1.07 -17.00
CA ASP A 254 6.26 -1.92 -15.88
C ASP A 254 5.13 -2.87 -15.43
N VAL A 255 3.92 -2.35 -15.29
CA VAL A 255 2.74 -3.17 -14.90
C VAL A 255 2.30 -4.15 -15.99
N ALA A 256 2.58 -3.85 -17.28
CA ALA A 256 2.17 -4.68 -18.40
C ALA A 256 3.11 -5.87 -18.67
N HIS A 257 4.35 -5.81 -18.20
CA HIS A 257 5.35 -6.84 -18.42
C HIS A 257 5.78 -7.49 -17.10
N PRO A 258 6.04 -8.81 -17.10
CA PRO A 258 6.63 -9.43 -15.93
C PRO A 258 8.05 -8.91 -15.71
N ASN A 259 8.38 -8.60 -14.46
CA ASN A 259 9.72 -8.17 -14.08
C ASN A 259 10.47 -9.36 -13.46
N GLU A 260 11.67 -9.65 -13.95
CA GLU A 260 12.56 -10.66 -13.37
C GLU A 260 13.26 -10.14 -12.12
N THR A 261 13.39 -8.81 -12.01
CA THR A 261 14.01 -8.09 -10.90
C THR A 261 13.23 -6.82 -10.61
N GLY A 262 13.30 -6.31 -9.37
CA GLY A 262 12.66 -5.04 -9.02
C GLY A 262 12.79 -4.72 -7.54
N THR A 263 12.69 -3.44 -7.20
CA THR A 263 12.87 -2.96 -5.82
C THR A 263 11.65 -3.15 -4.93
N GLY A 264 10.53 -3.56 -5.50
CA GLY A 264 9.33 -3.95 -4.76
C GLY A 264 8.89 -5.37 -5.12
N LEU A 265 8.05 -5.96 -4.28
CA LEU A 265 7.52 -7.30 -4.39
C LEU A 265 6.02 -7.28 -4.13
N LEU A 266 5.24 -7.87 -5.04
CA LEU A 266 3.83 -8.15 -4.82
C LEU A 266 3.62 -9.66 -4.83
N MET A 267 2.97 -10.16 -3.79
CA MET A 267 2.63 -11.58 -3.64
C MET A 267 1.15 -11.74 -3.33
N VAL A 268 0.50 -12.69 -4.02
CA VAL A 268 -0.85 -13.14 -3.72
C VAL A 268 -0.75 -14.57 -3.23
N ALA A 269 -1.29 -14.84 -2.05
CA ALA A 269 -1.43 -16.17 -1.52
C ALA A 269 -2.90 -16.49 -1.26
N GLN A 270 -3.26 -17.76 -1.31
CA GLN A 270 -4.62 -18.25 -1.10
C GLN A 270 -4.66 -19.25 0.05
N LYS A 271 -5.66 -19.15 0.90
CA LYS A 271 -5.98 -20.22 1.84
C LYS A 271 -6.62 -21.37 1.08
N PRO A 272 -6.12 -22.61 1.18
CA PRO A 272 -6.72 -23.75 0.50
C PRO A 272 -8.23 -23.87 0.77
N SER A 273 -8.98 -24.21 -0.26
CA SER A 273 -10.36 -24.66 -0.10
C SER A 273 -10.31 -26.14 0.26
N VAL A 274 -10.43 -26.49 1.52
CA VAL A 274 -10.34 -27.89 2.01
C VAL A 274 -11.15 -28.85 1.18
#